data_33076fdbf90a2dc6ac10637550273f2c
#
_entry.id   33076fdbf90a2dc6ac10637550273f2c
#
_cell.length_a   1.000
_cell.length_b   1.000
_cell.length_c   1.000
_cell.angle_alpha   90.00
_cell.angle_beta   90.00
_cell.angle_gamma   90.00
#
_symmetry.space_group_name_H-M   'P 1'
#
loop_
_entity.id
_entity.type
_entity.pdbx_description
1 polymer ?
#
loop_
_entity_poly.entity_id
_entity_poly.type
_entity_poly.pdbx_seq_one_letter_code
_entity_poly.pdbx_strand_id
1 'polypeptide(L)'
;MRTNYAPQFDEAHLHRESEQSGRLLHQSGSGDAEGKTPVCEISRSTLTTTDSSAPLCYVVNSTATLTLTDVTLNVASSHLMSVPTDSKGSGSTGTLVLKTTKDSWTYQGTVSAGSDNKVAVEVGQGVTWQLTANTNVNTLVNNGTIVTNGYTLNVSGSSSGTGTISETTGISSLITPADDNSAVRYTLDGRRALSTHKGIIIQNGQKYVSK
;
A
#
# COMPACT_ATOMS: atom_id res chain seq x y z
N MET A 1 16.82 29.81 40.02
CA MET A 1 16.90 29.68 38.55
C MET A 1 16.78 28.20 38.18
N ARG A 2 15.66 27.77 37.69
CA ARG A 2 15.48 26.38 37.19
C ARG A 2 15.50 26.45 35.67
N THR A 3 16.54 25.91 35.07
CA THR A 3 16.69 25.74 33.64
C THR A 3 15.76 24.62 33.18
N ASN A 4 14.77 24.97 32.37
CA ASN A 4 13.93 24.01 31.67
C ASN A 4 14.79 23.34 30.60
N TYR A 5 15.10 22.07 30.80
CA TYR A 5 15.55 21.21 29.74
C TYR A 5 14.33 20.81 28.92
N ALA A 6 14.29 21.27 27.66
CA ALA A 6 13.43 20.69 26.66
C ALA A 6 13.90 19.24 26.42
N PRO A 7 12.99 18.25 26.28
CA PRO A 7 13.40 16.91 25.94
C PRO A 7 14.03 16.95 24.55
N GLN A 8 15.31 16.64 24.47
CA GLN A 8 15.95 16.31 23.20
C GLN A 8 15.21 15.10 22.64
N PHE A 9 14.70 15.26 21.44
CA PHE A 9 14.22 14.15 20.63
C PHE A 9 15.39 13.18 20.47
N ASP A 10 15.21 11.99 21.02
CA ASP A 10 16.13 10.90 20.82
C ASP A 10 16.18 10.62 19.32
N GLU A 11 17.31 10.91 18.71
CA GLU A 11 17.55 10.68 17.28
C GLU A 11 17.19 9.22 16.99
N ALA A 12 16.32 9.02 16.01
CA ALA A 12 16.12 7.71 15.43
C ALA A 12 17.52 7.13 15.16
N HIS A 13 17.93 6.12 15.92
CA HIS A 13 19.19 5.45 15.74
C HIS A 13 19.20 4.84 14.34
N LEU A 14 19.71 5.59 13.37
CA LEU A 14 20.21 5.06 12.12
C LEU A 14 21.42 4.20 12.46
N HIS A 15 21.17 2.95 12.82
CA HIS A 15 22.22 1.98 12.98
C HIS A 15 22.85 1.76 11.60
N ARG A 16 23.92 2.52 11.30
CA ARG A 16 24.80 2.23 10.21
C ARG A 16 25.69 1.04 10.63
N GLU A 17 25.17 -0.14 10.47
CA GLU A 17 26.06 -1.26 10.22
C GLU A 17 26.44 -1.21 8.75
N SER A 18 27.73 -1.27 8.50
CA SER A 18 28.37 -1.28 7.19
C SER A 18 27.59 -2.17 6.20
N GLU A 19 27.17 -1.56 5.08
CA GLU A 19 26.57 -2.18 3.89
C GLU A 19 25.12 -2.69 3.98
N GLN A 20 24.28 -2.25 4.90
CA GLN A 20 22.85 -2.51 4.82
C GLN A 20 22.07 -1.22 4.56
N SER A 21 21.52 -1.19 3.38
CA SER A 21 20.57 -0.23 2.83
C SER A 21 19.50 0.25 3.82
N GLY A 22 19.33 1.54 3.90
CA GLY A 22 18.47 2.30 4.81
C GLY A 22 17.15 1.67 5.19
N ARG A 23 17.13 1.05 6.36
CA ARG A 23 15.95 0.47 7.00
C ARG A 23 15.60 1.31 8.22
N LEU A 24 14.32 1.67 8.37
CA LEU A 24 13.83 2.25 9.61
C LEU A 24 13.49 1.12 10.58
N LEU A 25 14.18 1.03 11.70
CA LEU A 25 13.93 0.04 12.73
C LEU A 25 13.34 0.72 13.96
N HIS A 26 12.13 0.30 14.34
CA HIS A 26 11.51 0.63 15.62
C HIS A 26 11.48 -0.64 16.49
N GLN A 27 12.36 -0.71 17.45
CA GLN A 27 12.45 -1.82 18.39
C GLN A 27 12.51 -1.29 19.81
N SER A 28 11.65 -1.83 20.68
CA SER A 28 11.76 -1.68 22.11
C SER A 28 12.49 -2.91 22.67
N GLY A 29 13.64 -2.71 23.28
CA GLY A 29 14.45 -3.81 23.82
C GLY A 29 15.00 -3.56 25.22
N SER A 30 14.78 -2.35 25.76
CA SER A 30 15.18 -1.98 27.11
C SER A 30 14.00 -1.39 27.88
N GLY A 31 14.06 -1.44 29.21
CA GLY A 31 13.04 -0.84 30.06
C GLY A 31 12.80 0.66 29.82
N ASP A 32 13.78 1.36 29.26
CA ASP A 32 13.69 2.80 28.96
C ASP A 32 12.76 3.10 27.77
N ALA A 33 12.55 2.13 26.91
CA ALA A 33 11.68 2.25 25.72
C ALA A 33 10.27 1.67 25.96
N GLU A 34 10.04 1.02 27.09
CA GLU A 34 8.74 0.44 27.43
C GLU A 34 7.64 1.51 27.49
N GLY A 35 6.52 1.26 26.84
CA GLY A 35 5.39 2.18 26.79
C GLY A 35 5.60 3.42 25.92
N LYS A 36 6.70 3.53 25.18
CA LYS A 36 6.93 4.62 24.22
C LYS A 36 6.27 4.29 22.88
N THR A 37 5.76 5.32 22.23
CA THR A 37 5.15 5.26 20.90
C THR A 37 5.93 6.16 19.95
N PRO A 38 7.07 5.69 19.40
CA PRO A 38 7.88 6.50 18.52
C PRO A 38 7.12 6.88 17.25
N VAL A 39 7.31 8.13 16.83
CA VAL A 39 6.75 8.67 15.60
C VAL A 39 7.90 9.12 14.70
N CYS A 40 7.92 8.64 13.48
CA CYS A 40 8.84 9.09 12.44
C CYS A 40 8.05 9.80 11.34
N GLU A 41 8.40 11.04 11.07
CA GLU A 41 7.80 11.84 10.01
C GLU A 41 8.84 12.20 8.96
N ILE A 42 8.58 11.79 7.71
CA ILE A 42 9.44 12.06 6.58
C ILE A 42 8.63 12.82 5.53
N SER A 43 9.18 13.93 5.07
CA SER A 43 8.49 14.77 4.09
C SER A 43 9.42 15.22 2.98
N ARG A 44 8.86 15.35 1.76
CA ARG A 44 9.51 15.95 0.57
C ARG A 44 10.92 15.42 0.32
N SER A 45 11.07 14.11 0.45
CA SER A 45 12.35 13.40 0.37
C SER A 45 12.26 12.24 -0.60
N THR A 46 13.41 11.69 -0.97
CA THR A 46 13.50 10.42 -1.69
C THR A 46 14.12 9.38 -0.76
N LEU A 47 13.43 8.27 -0.57
CA LEU A 47 13.94 7.12 0.17
C LEU A 47 14.28 6.01 -0.81
N THR A 48 15.51 5.53 -0.73
CA THR A 48 16.00 4.43 -1.59
C THR A 48 16.50 3.29 -0.72
N THR A 49 16.02 2.07 -1.00
CA THR A 49 16.57 0.83 -0.43
C THR A 49 16.98 -0.09 -1.56
N THR A 50 18.06 -0.85 -1.36
CA THR A 50 18.60 -1.79 -2.36
C THR A 50 18.32 -3.25 -1.98
N ASP A 51 17.93 -3.51 -0.74
CA ASP A 51 17.60 -4.86 -0.27
C ASP A 51 16.16 -5.22 -0.69
N SER A 52 16.05 -6.20 -1.58
CA SER A 52 14.75 -6.68 -2.09
C SER A 52 13.96 -7.54 -1.08
N SER A 53 14.54 -7.89 0.05
CA SER A 53 13.89 -8.68 1.11
C SER A 53 13.45 -7.85 2.31
N ALA A 54 14.04 -6.66 2.50
CA ALA A 54 13.83 -5.85 3.68
C ALA A 54 12.70 -4.83 3.52
N PRO A 55 11.80 -4.68 4.49
CA PRO A 55 10.81 -3.61 4.49
C PRO A 55 11.50 -2.25 4.73
N LEU A 56 10.84 -1.17 4.30
CA LEU A 56 11.27 0.18 4.61
C LEU A 56 11.22 0.46 6.12
N CYS A 57 10.14 0.03 6.78
CA CYS A 57 9.96 0.18 8.22
C CYS A 57 9.71 -1.19 8.87
N TYR A 58 10.42 -1.44 9.95
CA TYR A 58 10.35 -2.69 10.70
C TYR A 58 10.00 -2.39 12.16
N VAL A 59 8.84 -2.88 12.64
CA VAL A 59 8.33 -2.60 14.00
C VAL A 59 8.31 -3.89 14.80
N VAL A 60 9.07 -3.93 15.88
CA VAL A 60 9.24 -5.11 16.73
C VAL A 60 9.12 -4.70 18.19
N ASN A 61 8.30 -5.42 18.96
CA ASN A 61 8.08 -5.19 20.39
C ASN A 61 7.81 -3.70 20.71
N SER A 62 7.00 -3.04 19.87
CA SER A 62 6.76 -1.58 19.95
C SER A 62 5.42 -1.20 19.33
N THR A 63 4.95 -0.02 19.67
CA THR A 63 3.90 0.66 18.91
C THR A 63 4.54 1.87 18.23
N ALA A 64 4.58 1.90 16.89
CA ALA A 64 5.28 2.94 16.14
C ALA A 64 4.45 3.49 14.98
N THR A 65 4.66 4.76 14.66
CA THR A 65 4.01 5.42 13.52
C THR A 65 5.05 5.95 12.54
N LEU A 66 4.87 5.62 11.28
CA LEU A 66 5.61 6.22 10.16
C LEU A 66 4.66 7.07 9.32
N THR A 67 4.94 8.36 9.23
CA THR A 67 4.21 9.28 8.36
C THR A 67 5.09 9.67 7.17
N LEU A 68 4.57 9.47 5.97
CA LEU A 68 5.20 9.86 4.70
C LEU A 68 4.37 10.96 4.04
N THR A 69 5.00 12.12 3.79
CA THR A 69 4.33 13.25 3.11
C THR A 69 5.15 13.68 1.89
N ASP A 70 4.60 13.50 0.68
CA ASP A 70 5.27 13.83 -0.59
C ASP A 70 6.65 13.15 -0.73
N VAL A 71 6.77 11.88 -0.30
CA VAL A 71 8.01 11.13 -0.33
C VAL A 71 8.06 10.24 -1.59
N THR A 72 9.12 10.35 -2.35
CA THR A 72 9.41 9.42 -3.45
C THR A 72 10.02 8.14 -2.87
N LEU A 73 9.42 7.00 -3.17
CA LEU A 73 9.87 5.71 -2.68
C LEU A 73 10.52 4.88 -3.79
N ASN A 74 11.79 4.55 -3.62
CA ASN A 74 12.55 3.61 -4.44
C ASN A 74 12.90 2.39 -3.56
N VAL A 75 11.87 1.71 -3.05
CA VAL A 75 12.01 0.58 -2.13
C VAL A 75 12.07 -0.72 -2.94
N ALA A 76 13.23 -1.36 -2.98
CA ALA A 76 13.47 -2.54 -3.81
C ALA A 76 12.54 -3.72 -3.48
N SER A 77 12.15 -3.90 -2.22
CA SER A 77 11.20 -4.92 -1.79
C SER A 77 9.75 -4.54 -2.07
N SER A 78 9.45 -3.27 -2.35
CA SER A 78 8.10 -2.70 -2.36
C SER A 78 7.31 -2.95 -1.05
N HIS A 79 8.00 -3.26 0.05
CA HIS A 79 7.41 -3.55 1.35
C HIS A 79 7.61 -2.35 2.26
N LEU A 80 6.54 -1.60 2.54
CA LEU A 80 6.62 -0.32 3.23
C LEU A 80 6.71 -0.49 4.75
N MET A 81 5.99 -1.45 5.32
CA MET A 81 6.02 -1.71 6.76
C MET A 81 5.81 -3.19 7.07
N SER A 82 6.61 -3.71 7.98
CA SER A 82 6.47 -5.04 8.54
C SER A 82 6.39 -4.99 10.06
N VAL A 83 5.41 -5.69 10.63
CA VAL A 83 5.23 -5.88 12.07
C VAL A 83 5.25 -7.40 12.34
N PRO A 84 6.41 -8.06 12.22
CA PRO A 84 6.46 -9.51 12.25
C PRO A 84 6.25 -10.07 13.66
N THR A 85 5.79 -11.30 13.73
CA THR A 85 5.87 -12.08 14.96
C THR A 85 7.33 -12.37 15.26
N ASP A 86 7.78 -12.02 16.44
CA ASP A 86 9.13 -12.37 16.91
C ASP A 86 9.10 -13.02 18.28
N SER A 87 10.25 -13.57 18.68
CA SER A 87 10.40 -14.26 19.95
C SER A 87 10.45 -13.36 21.19
N LYS A 88 10.45 -12.04 20.97
CA LYS A 88 10.63 -11.05 22.04
C LYS A 88 9.36 -10.35 22.47
N GLY A 89 8.27 -10.48 21.73
CA GLY A 89 7.01 -9.90 22.12
C GLY A 89 5.89 -10.09 21.10
N SER A 90 4.69 -10.20 21.61
CA SER A 90 3.43 -10.13 20.88
C SER A 90 2.77 -8.79 21.18
N GLY A 91 1.88 -8.36 20.30
CA GLY A 91 1.09 -7.13 20.49
C GLY A 91 1.75 -5.86 19.95
N SER A 92 2.76 -5.97 19.09
CA SER A 92 3.32 -4.83 18.35
C SER A 92 2.29 -4.23 17.41
N THR A 93 2.33 -2.91 17.26
CA THR A 93 1.44 -2.19 16.33
C THR A 93 2.25 -1.20 15.50
N GLY A 94 2.18 -1.34 14.18
CA GLY A 94 2.73 -0.38 13.24
C GLY A 94 1.61 0.44 12.61
N THR A 95 1.78 1.74 12.50
CA THR A 95 0.86 2.63 11.77
C THR A 95 1.60 3.30 10.63
N LEU A 96 1.14 3.10 9.41
CA LEU A 96 1.64 3.78 8.22
C LEU A 96 0.64 4.86 7.81
N VAL A 97 1.10 6.11 7.77
CA VAL A 97 0.29 7.27 7.36
C VAL A 97 0.85 7.83 6.06
N LEU A 98 0.06 7.82 5.02
CA LEU A 98 0.40 8.30 3.68
C LEU A 98 -0.32 9.62 3.43
N LYS A 99 0.43 10.69 3.24
CA LYS A 99 -0.09 12.05 3.04
C LYS A 99 0.48 12.73 1.81
N THR A 100 -0.19 13.77 1.38
CA THR A 100 0.33 14.71 0.37
C THR A 100 -0.12 16.13 0.69
N THR A 101 0.72 17.10 0.32
CA THR A 101 0.40 18.52 0.29
C THR A 101 0.07 19.00 -1.13
N LYS A 102 0.11 18.08 -2.10
CA LYS A 102 -0.19 18.32 -3.52
C LYS A 102 -1.59 17.85 -3.85
N ASP A 103 -2.08 18.19 -5.03
CA ASP A 103 -3.38 17.74 -5.53
C ASP A 103 -3.44 16.21 -5.66
N SER A 104 -2.31 15.59 -5.99
CA SER A 104 -2.20 14.13 -6.05
C SER A 104 -0.79 13.64 -5.77
N TRP A 105 -0.66 12.45 -5.15
CA TRP A 105 0.59 11.74 -4.92
C TRP A 105 0.36 10.23 -4.90
N THR A 106 1.27 9.48 -5.46
CA THR A 106 1.15 8.03 -5.51
C THR A 106 2.24 7.36 -4.68
N TYR A 107 1.82 6.45 -3.80
CA TYR A 107 2.69 5.51 -3.10
C TYR A 107 2.43 4.10 -3.61
N GLN A 108 3.49 3.32 -3.78
CA GLN A 108 3.40 1.91 -4.18
C GLN A 108 3.99 1.03 -3.09
N GLY A 109 3.36 -0.08 -2.81
CA GLY A 109 3.88 -1.06 -1.88
C GLY A 109 2.83 -1.78 -1.07
N THR A 110 3.29 -2.66 -0.20
CA THR A 110 2.49 -3.49 0.69
C THR A 110 2.90 -3.30 2.15
N VAL A 111 2.07 -3.79 3.06
CA VAL A 111 2.36 -3.87 4.49
C VAL A 111 2.01 -5.26 5.00
N SER A 112 2.62 -5.69 6.11
CA SER A 112 2.30 -6.97 6.72
C SER A 112 2.40 -6.93 8.25
N ALA A 113 1.63 -7.79 8.92
CA ALA A 113 1.74 -8.07 10.33
C ALA A 113 1.75 -9.57 10.58
N GLY A 114 2.47 -10.00 11.60
CA GLY A 114 2.38 -11.36 12.13
C GLY A 114 1.06 -11.60 12.88
N SER A 115 0.78 -12.87 13.25
CA SER A 115 -0.51 -13.29 13.79
C SER A 115 -0.97 -12.51 15.03
N ASP A 116 -0.05 -12.15 15.91
CA ASP A 116 -0.36 -11.48 17.17
C ASP A 116 -0.12 -9.97 17.13
N ASN A 117 0.29 -9.45 15.99
CA ASN A 117 0.65 -8.08 15.77
C ASN A 117 -0.36 -7.37 14.86
N LYS A 118 -0.30 -6.06 14.83
CA LYS A 118 -1.26 -5.24 14.07
C LYS A 118 -0.55 -4.26 13.16
N VAL A 119 -1.14 -4.05 11.99
CA VAL A 119 -0.77 -2.96 11.12
C VAL A 119 -2.01 -2.11 10.81
N ALA A 120 -1.86 -0.80 10.96
CA ALA A 120 -2.86 0.18 10.58
C ALA A 120 -2.34 0.99 9.39
N VAL A 121 -3.22 1.35 8.46
CA VAL A 121 -2.89 2.21 7.34
C VAL A 121 -3.88 3.36 7.27
N GLU A 122 -3.36 4.56 7.12
CA GLU A 122 -4.12 5.77 6.83
C GLU A 122 -3.72 6.31 5.44
N VAL A 123 -4.68 6.42 4.53
CA VAL A 123 -4.51 6.99 3.21
C VAL A 123 -5.20 8.35 3.19
N GLY A 124 -4.42 9.42 3.14
CA GLY A 124 -4.90 10.79 3.15
C GLY A 124 -5.56 11.22 1.84
N GLN A 125 -6.28 12.32 1.90
CA GLN A 125 -6.89 12.93 0.70
C GLN A 125 -5.81 13.27 -0.34
N GLY A 126 -6.11 13.07 -1.62
CA GLY A 126 -5.17 13.28 -2.74
C GLY A 126 -4.12 12.17 -2.88
N VAL A 127 -4.05 11.23 -1.94
CA VAL A 127 -3.13 10.10 -2.04
C VAL A 127 -3.75 8.95 -2.82
N THR A 128 -2.95 8.34 -3.69
CA THR A 128 -3.21 7.03 -4.28
C THR A 128 -2.24 6.00 -3.71
N TRP A 129 -2.75 4.97 -3.06
CA TRP A 129 -1.95 3.83 -2.60
C TRP A 129 -2.15 2.65 -3.54
N GLN A 130 -1.10 2.25 -4.25
CA GLN A 130 -1.11 1.13 -5.18
C GLN A 130 -0.51 -0.10 -4.51
N LEU A 131 -1.27 -1.18 -4.43
CA LEU A 131 -0.79 -2.43 -3.88
C LEU A 131 0.17 -3.12 -4.85
N THR A 132 1.20 -3.77 -4.29
CA THR A 132 2.19 -4.55 -5.03
C THR A 132 2.15 -6.03 -4.65
N ALA A 133 1.35 -6.39 -3.64
CA ALA A 133 1.07 -7.77 -3.21
C ALA A 133 -0.23 -7.83 -2.41
N ASN A 134 -0.71 -9.05 -2.15
CA ASN A 134 -1.82 -9.25 -1.20
C ASN A 134 -1.46 -8.63 0.15
N THR A 135 -2.37 -7.83 0.68
CA THR A 135 -2.12 -6.99 1.84
C THR A 135 -3.19 -7.21 2.90
N ASN A 136 -2.77 -7.49 4.12
CA ASN A 136 -3.66 -7.59 5.27
C ASN A 136 -3.39 -6.46 6.23
N VAL A 137 -4.44 -5.74 6.63
CA VAL A 137 -4.39 -4.66 7.61
C VAL A 137 -5.42 -4.90 8.70
N ASN A 138 -5.14 -4.43 9.91
CA ASN A 138 -6.09 -4.52 11.02
C ASN A 138 -7.01 -3.30 11.06
N THR A 139 -6.47 -2.14 10.74
CA THR A 139 -7.24 -0.89 10.69
C THR A 139 -6.92 -0.15 9.41
N LEU A 140 -7.96 0.33 8.73
CA LEU A 140 -7.84 1.14 7.53
C LEU A 140 -8.63 2.44 7.69
N VAL A 141 -7.95 3.57 7.51
CA VAL A 141 -8.60 4.88 7.33
C VAL A 141 -8.30 5.33 5.90
N ASN A 142 -9.29 5.29 5.02
CA ASN A 142 -9.10 5.65 3.62
C ASN A 142 -9.87 6.93 3.27
N ASN A 143 -9.16 8.04 3.07
CA ASN A 143 -9.70 9.30 2.55
C ASN A 143 -9.17 9.63 1.14
N GLY A 144 -8.35 8.75 0.57
CA GLY A 144 -7.77 8.86 -0.76
C GLY A 144 -8.30 7.80 -1.71
N THR A 145 -7.41 7.26 -2.52
CA THR A 145 -7.70 6.17 -3.46
C THR A 145 -6.77 5.00 -3.19
N ILE A 146 -7.32 3.80 -3.10
CA ILE A 146 -6.53 2.56 -3.04
C ILE A 146 -6.74 1.83 -4.37
N VAL A 147 -5.63 1.47 -5.02
CA VAL A 147 -5.63 0.71 -6.27
C VAL A 147 -5.07 -0.67 -5.98
N THR A 148 -5.89 -1.69 -6.10
CA THR A 148 -5.51 -3.05 -5.71
C THR A 148 -4.60 -3.74 -6.72
N ASN A 149 -4.60 -3.32 -7.98
CA ASN A 149 -3.80 -3.94 -9.06
C ASN A 149 -4.00 -5.46 -9.19
N GLY A 150 -5.21 -5.95 -8.87
CA GLY A 150 -5.54 -7.37 -8.86
C GLY A 150 -5.11 -8.12 -7.60
N TYR A 151 -4.49 -7.45 -6.63
CA TYR A 151 -4.20 -8.03 -5.32
C TYR A 151 -5.37 -7.88 -4.37
N THR A 152 -5.39 -8.69 -3.32
CA THR A 152 -6.40 -8.63 -2.27
C THR A 152 -5.98 -7.66 -1.16
N LEU A 153 -6.86 -6.74 -0.79
CA LEU A 153 -6.77 -5.97 0.45
C LEU A 153 -7.77 -6.54 1.45
N ASN A 154 -7.27 -7.13 2.51
CA ASN A 154 -8.09 -7.65 3.60
C ASN A 154 -7.97 -6.76 4.83
N VAL A 155 -9.11 -6.32 5.37
CA VAL A 155 -9.19 -5.52 6.60
C VAL A 155 -9.85 -6.37 7.68
N SER A 156 -9.06 -6.83 8.66
CA SER A 156 -9.53 -7.76 9.70
C SER A 156 -10.26 -7.08 10.87
N GLY A 157 -10.10 -5.78 11.01
CA GLY A 157 -10.71 -4.98 12.09
C GLY A 157 -11.60 -3.87 11.57
N SER A 158 -11.24 -2.62 11.82
CA SER A 158 -12.05 -1.47 11.45
C SER A 158 -11.64 -0.85 10.11
N SER A 159 -12.64 -0.42 9.35
CA SER A 159 -12.43 0.38 8.13
C SER A 159 -13.29 1.64 8.21
N SER A 160 -12.72 2.79 7.86
CA SER A 160 -13.39 4.09 7.85
C SER A 160 -12.82 5.01 6.78
N GLY A 161 -13.43 6.19 6.62
CA GLY A 161 -13.05 7.21 5.63
C GLY A 161 -14.01 7.25 4.45
N THR A 162 -13.80 8.22 3.56
CA THR A 162 -14.67 8.51 2.39
C THR A 162 -13.97 8.23 1.06
N GLY A 163 -12.78 7.64 1.10
CA GLY A 163 -11.99 7.30 -0.06
C GLY A 163 -12.56 6.14 -0.87
N THR A 164 -11.92 5.86 -1.99
CA THR A 164 -12.33 4.81 -2.93
C THR A 164 -11.33 3.66 -2.95
N ILE A 165 -11.81 2.46 -3.23
CA ILE A 165 -10.99 1.29 -3.55
C ILE A 165 -11.35 0.90 -4.98
N SER A 166 -10.35 0.88 -5.87
CA SER A 166 -10.51 0.50 -7.27
C SER A 166 -9.65 -0.71 -7.61
N GLU A 167 -10.21 -1.60 -8.38
CA GLU A 167 -9.47 -2.69 -8.99
C GLU A 167 -9.03 -2.24 -10.39
N THR A 168 -7.73 -2.04 -10.59
CA THR A 168 -7.20 -2.05 -11.94
C THR A 168 -6.87 -3.50 -12.31
N THR A 169 -7.86 -4.21 -12.79
CA THR A 169 -7.56 -5.35 -13.67
C THR A 169 -6.95 -4.74 -14.93
N GLY A 170 -5.85 -5.28 -15.44
CA GLY A 170 -5.13 -4.76 -16.60
C GLY A 170 -5.89 -4.69 -17.93
N ILE A 171 -7.22 -4.69 -17.84
CA ILE A 171 -8.20 -4.36 -18.86
C ILE A 171 -8.98 -3.19 -18.30
N SER A 172 -8.39 -1.99 -18.38
CA SER A 172 -9.15 -0.77 -18.12
C SER A 172 -10.28 -0.72 -19.13
N SER A 173 -11.49 -0.82 -18.59
CA SER A 173 -12.78 -0.66 -19.25
C SER A 173 -12.82 -1.21 -20.67
N LEU A 174 -13.45 -2.37 -20.85
CA LEU A 174 -14.30 -2.51 -22.02
C LEU A 174 -15.13 -1.21 -22.06
N ILE A 175 -14.81 -0.32 -23.00
CA ILE A 175 -15.72 0.74 -23.39
C ILE A 175 -16.98 -0.02 -23.79
N THR A 176 -17.95 -0.10 -22.89
CA THR A 176 -19.31 -0.39 -23.32
C THR A 176 -19.66 0.79 -24.21
N PRO A 177 -19.79 0.62 -25.53
CA PRO A 177 -20.31 1.67 -26.36
C PRO A 177 -21.67 2.02 -25.78
N ALA A 178 -21.88 3.28 -25.43
CA ALA A 178 -23.22 3.78 -25.17
C ALA A 178 -24.11 3.30 -26.32
N ASP A 179 -25.25 2.71 -25.97
CA ASP A 179 -26.32 2.21 -26.83
C ASP A 179 -26.29 2.75 -28.26
N ASP A 180 -25.47 2.19 -29.11
CA ASP A 180 -25.72 2.17 -30.52
C ASP A 180 -26.12 0.73 -30.87
N ASN A 181 -27.35 0.54 -31.27
CA ASN A 181 -28.02 -0.73 -31.53
C ASN A 181 -27.41 -1.51 -32.71
N SER A 182 -26.16 -1.23 -33.06
CA SER A 182 -25.31 -2.01 -33.93
C SER A 182 -24.34 -2.85 -33.13
N ALA A 183 -24.78 -4.00 -32.67
CA ALA A 183 -23.97 -4.95 -31.93
C ALA A 183 -22.70 -5.29 -32.73
N VAL A 184 -21.55 -4.76 -32.31
CA VAL A 184 -20.27 -5.04 -32.94
C VAL A 184 -19.93 -6.52 -32.70
N ARG A 185 -19.66 -7.23 -33.76
CA ARG A 185 -19.33 -8.67 -33.78
C ARG A 185 -17.85 -8.84 -33.99
N TYR A 186 -17.26 -9.80 -33.30
CA TYR A 186 -15.86 -10.16 -33.43
C TYR A 186 -15.72 -11.65 -33.73
N THR A 187 -14.73 -11.98 -34.53
CA THR A 187 -14.26 -13.35 -34.72
C THR A 187 -13.42 -13.81 -33.54
N LEU A 188 -13.13 -15.10 -33.41
CA LEU A 188 -12.31 -15.63 -32.30
C LEU A 188 -10.88 -15.09 -32.25
N ASP A 189 -10.36 -14.60 -33.37
CA ASP A 189 -9.05 -13.98 -33.50
C ASP A 189 -9.07 -12.45 -33.21
N GLY A 190 -10.22 -11.93 -32.72
CA GLY A 190 -10.37 -10.53 -32.29
C GLY A 190 -10.61 -9.54 -33.42
N ARG A 191 -10.81 -9.98 -34.65
CA ARG A 191 -11.13 -9.13 -35.79
C ARG A 191 -12.63 -8.81 -35.83
N ARG A 192 -12.98 -7.62 -36.28
CA ARG A 192 -14.38 -7.24 -36.48
C ARG A 192 -15.02 -8.13 -37.53
N ALA A 193 -16.08 -8.85 -37.16
CA ALA A 193 -16.80 -9.73 -38.07
C ALA A 193 -17.77 -8.93 -38.92
N LEU A 194 -17.78 -9.18 -40.23
CA LEU A 194 -18.81 -8.63 -41.13
C LEU A 194 -20.15 -9.35 -40.89
N SER A 195 -21.25 -8.71 -41.28
CA SER A 195 -22.61 -9.29 -41.16
C SER A 195 -22.77 -10.62 -41.87
N THR A 196 -21.92 -10.90 -42.88
CA THR A 196 -21.90 -12.12 -43.68
C THR A 196 -20.94 -13.17 -43.15
N HIS A 197 -20.24 -12.91 -42.01
CA HIS A 197 -19.30 -13.87 -41.47
C HIS A 197 -20.01 -15.14 -40.99
N LYS A 198 -19.57 -16.28 -41.46
CA LYS A 198 -20.05 -17.60 -41.03
C LYS A 198 -19.04 -18.20 -40.06
N GLY A 199 -19.52 -18.81 -39.01
CA GLY A 199 -18.69 -19.42 -38.00
C GLY A 199 -18.96 -18.89 -36.59
N ILE A 200 -17.95 -18.97 -35.70
CA ILE A 200 -18.08 -18.51 -34.32
C ILE A 200 -17.82 -16.99 -34.26
N ILE A 201 -18.76 -16.28 -33.70
CA ILE A 201 -18.65 -14.84 -33.43
C ILE A 201 -18.86 -14.55 -31.93
N ILE A 202 -18.24 -13.48 -31.45
CA ILE A 202 -18.45 -12.93 -30.12
C ILE A 202 -19.20 -11.61 -30.28
N GLN A 203 -20.34 -11.48 -29.63
CA GLN A 203 -21.17 -10.31 -29.62
C GLN A 203 -21.67 -10.06 -28.20
N ASN A 204 -21.49 -8.84 -27.68
CA ASN A 204 -21.84 -8.50 -26.29
C ASN A 204 -21.27 -9.48 -25.24
N GLY A 205 -20.02 -9.93 -25.44
CA GLY A 205 -19.38 -10.88 -24.54
C GLY A 205 -19.90 -12.33 -24.63
N GLN A 206 -20.87 -12.62 -25.50
CA GLN A 206 -21.43 -13.96 -25.68
C GLN A 206 -20.98 -14.58 -27.00
N LYS A 207 -20.86 -15.89 -27.02
CA LYS A 207 -20.44 -16.70 -28.18
C LYS A 207 -21.67 -17.17 -28.95
N TYR A 208 -21.68 -16.91 -30.26
CA TYR A 208 -22.72 -17.35 -31.19
C TYR A 208 -22.13 -18.12 -32.36
N VAL A 209 -22.93 -18.96 -32.95
CA VAL A 209 -22.60 -19.62 -34.24
C VAL A 209 -23.44 -18.94 -35.32
N SER A 210 -22.78 -18.21 -36.24
CA SER A 210 -23.42 -17.66 -37.43
C SER A 210 -23.40 -18.71 -38.54
N LYS A 211 -24.56 -19.04 -39.08
CA LYS A 211 -24.76 -20.02 -40.17
C LYS A 211 -24.72 -19.39 -41.55
#